data_6eb831ccb513bb78902e26a8da998db6
#
_entry.id   6eb831ccb513bb78902e26a8da998db6
#
_cell.length_a   1.000
_cell.length_b   1.000
_cell.length_c   1.000
_cell.angle_alpha   90.00
_cell.angle_beta   90.00
_cell.angle_gamma   90.00
#
_symmetry.space_group_name_H-M   'P 1'
#
loop_
_entity.id
_entity.type
_entity.pdbx_description
1 polymer ?
#
loop_
_entity_poly.entity_id
_entity_poly.type
_entity_poly.pdbx_seq_one_letter_code
_entity_poly.pdbx_strand_id
1 'polypeptide(L)'
;RSEGILTWIIEGLDDRWGYSFEPHGVYKLLVKKAKPLEDLGYMRPSWNNRYYVLEVLEEHAKHSELEVLSAYLKTPKYLHTDRGDFLLNREYQYYTARIGDYAFTLDVDEGSDESCTVALAAFNTIDNFKAFEQRISTYISETLLELANYWLDNDDQDPITSDVFAKRITMGELAFRNDGSIEVYYDDDDIFWGHCIIAHIDADGTPVDADIAG
;
A
#
# COMPACT_ATOMS: atom_id res chain seq x y z
N ARG A 1 -23.66 7.59 10.58
CA ARG A 1 -22.20 7.41 10.69
C ARG A 1 -21.52 8.32 9.68
N SER A 2 -20.39 8.91 10.05
CA SER A 2 -19.58 9.71 9.13
C SER A 2 -18.10 9.52 9.49
N GLU A 3 -17.26 9.42 8.48
CA GLU A 3 -15.81 9.50 8.66
C GLU A 3 -15.38 10.93 8.91
N GLY A 4 -14.27 11.11 9.62
CA GLY A 4 -13.73 12.43 9.90
C GLY A 4 -12.33 12.34 10.51
N ILE A 5 -11.71 13.50 10.63
CA ILE A 5 -10.37 13.64 11.19
C ILE A 5 -10.48 14.30 12.56
N LEU A 6 -9.89 13.65 13.56
CA LEU A 6 -9.68 14.23 14.88
C LEU A 6 -8.30 14.88 14.93
N THR A 7 -8.26 16.14 15.35
CA THR A 7 -7.01 16.89 15.53
C THR A 7 -6.88 17.27 17.00
N TRP A 8 -5.75 16.98 17.59
CA TRP A 8 -5.41 17.40 18.95
C TRP A 8 -4.62 18.70 18.91
N ILE A 9 -5.02 19.69 19.70
CA ILE A 9 -4.27 20.94 19.84
C ILE A 9 -3.36 20.79 21.05
N ILE A 10 -2.05 20.89 20.82
CA ILE A 10 -1.04 20.89 21.89
C ILE A 10 -0.62 22.34 22.11
N GLU A 11 -0.81 22.83 23.33
CA GLU A 11 -0.30 24.12 23.75
C GLU A 11 1.09 23.95 24.41
N GLY A 12 2.11 24.53 23.78
CA GLY A 12 3.49 24.52 24.28
C GLY A 12 4.33 23.32 23.82
N LEU A 13 5.64 23.39 24.17
CA LEU A 13 6.63 22.34 23.92
C LEU A 13 6.70 21.37 25.13
N ASP A 14 5.56 20.87 25.59
CA ASP A 14 5.55 19.83 26.61
C ASP A 14 5.80 18.47 25.93
N ASP A 15 6.65 17.62 26.54
CA ASP A 15 6.99 16.28 26.03
C ASP A 15 5.80 15.31 25.98
N ARG A 16 4.63 15.75 26.43
CA ARG A 16 3.37 15.01 26.35
C ARG A 16 2.66 15.28 25.02
N TRP A 17 3.03 14.52 24.00
CA TRP A 17 2.41 14.51 22.66
C TRP A 17 0.98 13.98 22.73
N GLY A 18 0.02 14.86 22.98
CA GLY A 18 -1.40 14.55 22.82
C GLY A 18 -1.87 13.26 23.53
N TYR A 19 -3.10 12.90 23.27
CA TYR A 19 -3.70 11.68 23.78
C TYR A 19 -3.54 10.54 22.77
N SER A 20 -3.06 9.37 23.22
CA SER A 20 -2.92 8.18 22.38
C SER A 20 -4.21 7.37 22.39
N PHE A 21 -5.00 7.48 21.35
CA PHE A 21 -6.21 6.66 21.17
C PHE A 21 -5.83 5.22 20.82
N GLU A 22 -6.49 4.26 21.44
CA GLU A 22 -6.40 2.87 20.99
C GLU A 22 -7.09 2.70 19.62
N PRO A 23 -6.46 2.01 18.65
CA PRO A 23 -7.10 1.69 17.39
C PRO A 23 -8.45 0.98 17.62
N HIS A 24 -9.48 1.46 16.94
CA HIS A 24 -10.85 0.95 17.07
C HIS A 24 -11.45 1.06 18.48
N GLY A 25 -10.89 1.89 19.35
CA GLY A 25 -11.47 2.20 20.66
C GLY A 25 -12.75 3.04 20.54
N VAL A 26 -13.63 2.94 21.53
CA VAL A 26 -14.85 3.76 21.62
C VAL A 26 -14.65 4.82 22.69
N TYR A 27 -14.74 6.08 22.31
CA TYR A 27 -14.48 7.22 23.19
C TYR A 27 -15.65 8.21 23.15
N LYS A 28 -15.90 8.86 24.26
CA LYS A 28 -16.75 10.04 24.34
C LYS A 28 -15.90 11.27 24.44
N LEU A 29 -15.99 12.15 23.45
CA LEU A 29 -15.14 13.31 23.32
C LEU A 29 -15.93 14.60 23.34
N LEU A 30 -15.38 15.64 23.98
CA LEU A 30 -15.77 17.00 23.72
C LEU A 30 -14.98 17.53 22.53
N VAL A 31 -15.67 17.91 21.46
CA VAL A 31 -15.02 18.34 20.23
C VAL A 31 -15.56 19.67 19.72
N LYS A 32 -14.74 20.39 18.98
CA LYS A 32 -15.12 21.59 18.25
C LYS A 32 -14.95 21.33 16.75
N LYS A 33 -16.01 21.50 15.97
CA LYS A 33 -15.92 21.35 14.52
C LYS A 33 -14.98 22.40 13.93
N ALA A 34 -14.03 21.97 13.10
CA ALA A 34 -13.15 22.86 12.39
C ALA A 34 -13.87 23.54 11.22
N LYS A 35 -13.37 24.67 10.77
CA LYS A 35 -13.84 25.30 9.53
C LYS A 35 -13.52 24.38 8.35
N PRO A 36 -14.42 24.26 7.35
CA PRO A 36 -14.10 23.52 6.13
C PRO A 36 -12.87 24.10 5.45
N LEU A 37 -12.07 23.24 4.82
CA LEU A 37 -11.01 23.65 3.90
C LEU A 37 -11.66 24.08 2.57
N GLU A 38 -10.97 24.93 1.81
CA GLU A 38 -11.36 25.19 0.43
C GLU A 38 -11.23 23.89 -0.38
N ASP A 39 -12.25 23.58 -1.18
CA ASP A 39 -12.23 22.39 -2.03
C ASP A 39 -11.25 22.63 -3.18
N LEU A 40 -10.16 21.88 -3.19
CA LEU A 40 -9.14 21.93 -4.24
C LEU A 40 -9.41 20.91 -5.36
N GLY A 41 -10.61 20.29 -5.39
CA GLY A 41 -11.05 19.36 -6.43
C GLY A 41 -10.53 17.92 -6.31
N TYR A 42 -9.62 17.64 -5.38
CA TYR A 42 -9.05 16.31 -5.13
C TYR A 42 -9.27 15.81 -3.68
N MET A 43 -10.00 16.56 -2.89
CA MET A 43 -10.19 16.25 -1.46
C MET A 43 -11.27 15.20 -1.25
N ARG A 44 -10.96 14.17 -0.44
CA ARG A 44 -11.99 13.25 0.05
C ARG A 44 -12.99 13.99 0.96
N PRO A 45 -14.30 13.72 0.88
CA PRO A 45 -15.31 14.36 1.74
C PRO A 45 -15.02 14.27 3.24
N SER A 46 -14.39 13.16 3.68
CA SER A 46 -13.96 12.95 5.07
C SER A 46 -12.94 13.98 5.54
N TRP A 47 -12.12 14.54 4.65
CA TRP A 47 -11.11 15.54 4.99
C TRP A 47 -11.73 16.86 5.43
N ASN A 48 -12.95 17.19 5.01
CA ASN A 48 -13.71 18.35 5.48
C ASN A 48 -14.52 18.07 6.74
N ASN A 49 -14.61 16.82 7.18
CA ASN A 49 -15.26 16.44 8.43
C ASN A 49 -14.24 16.39 9.57
N ARG A 50 -13.68 17.56 9.94
CA ARG A 50 -12.61 17.69 10.93
C ARG A 50 -13.12 18.25 12.24
N TYR A 51 -12.56 17.71 13.33
CA TYR A 51 -12.89 18.14 14.68
C TYR A 51 -11.62 18.32 15.52
N TYR A 52 -11.55 19.40 16.28
CA TYR A 52 -10.55 19.57 17.33
C TYR A 52 -11.05 18.89 18.59
N VAL A 53 -10.24 17.98 19.14
CA VAL A 53 -10.50 17.35 20.42
C VAL A 53 -10.14 18.35 21.52
N LEU A 54 -11.11 18.69 22.36
CA LEU A 54 -10.93 19.58 23.50
C LEU A 54 -10.72 18.78 24.79
N GLU A 55 -11.43 17.67 24.96
CA GLU A 55 -11.37 16.84 26.16
C GLU A 55 -11.79 15.40 25.84
N VAL A 56 -11.16 14.42 26.48
CA VAL A 56 -11.62 13.02 26.53
C VAL A 56 -12.52 12.89 27.75
N LEU A 57 -13.83 12.79 27.54
CA LEU A 57 -14.83 12.71 28.62
C LEU A 57 -14.95 11.28 29.18
N GLU A 58 -14.79 10.27 28.32
CA GLU A 58 -14.91 8.87 28.73
C GLU A 58 -14.08 8.00 27.80
N GLU A 59 -13.20 7.19 28.37
CA GLU A 59 -12.48 6.11 27.70
C GLU A 59 -13.34 4.84 27.76
N HIS A 60 -13.25 3.99 26.73
CA HIS A 60 -14.05 2.77 26.61
C HIS A 60 -15.57 3.04 26.79
N ALA A 61 -16.02 4.14 26.20
CA ALA A 61 -17.42 4.56 26.29
C ALA A 61 -18.36 3.47 25.75
N LYS A 62 -19.45 3.22 26.45
CA LYS A 62 -20.42 2.17 26.08
C LYS A 62 -21.41 2.70 25.06
N HIS A 63 -21.39 2.09 23.88
CA HIS A 63 -22.36 2.35 22.81
C HIS A 63 -22.53 1.09 21.98
N SER A 64 -23.68 0.44 22.08
CA SER A 64 -23.91 -0.91 21.54
C SER A 64 -23.52 -1.08 20.06
N GLU A 65 -23.90 -0.13 19.20
CA GLU A 65 -23.56 -0.19 17.77
C GLU A 65 -22.04 0.01 17.51
N LEU A 66 -21.39 0.88 18.30
CA LEU A 66 -19.94 1.11 18.15
C LEU A 66 -19.13 -0.04 18.75
N GLU A 67 -19.61 -0.68 19.80
CA GLU A 67 -18.96 -1.89 20.36
C GLU A 67 -18.98 -3.03 19.35
N VAL A 68 -20.10 -3.25 18.65
CA VAL A 68 -20.19 -4.25 17.56
C VAL A 68 -19.23 -3.91 16.43
N LEU A 69 -19.18 -2.63 16.02
CA LEU A 69 -18.25 -2.19 14.98
C LEU A 69 -16.80 -2.33 15.43
N SER A 70 -16.46 -1.95 16.66
CA SER A 70 -15.13 -2.09 17.25
C SER A 70 -14.70 -3.55 17.27
N ALA A 71 -15.57 -4.46 17.73
CA ALA A 71 -15.30 -5.89 17.74
C ALA A 71 -15.06 -6.44 16.32
N TYR A 72 -15.88 -6.04 15.36
CA TYR A 72 -15.70 -6.40 13.94
C TYR A 72 -14.35 -5.90 13.40
N LEU A 73 -13.98 -4.65 13.63
CA LEU A 73 -12.73 -4.06 13.15
C LEU A 73 -11.48 -4.67 13.80
N LYS A 74 -11.59 -5.07 15.07
CA LYS A 74 -10.51 -5.75 15.81
C LYS A 74 -10.34 -7.22 15.41
N THR A 75 -11.35 -7.83 14.80
CA THR A 75 -11.28 -9.24 14.38
C THR A 75 -10.49 -9.35 13.09
N PRO A 76 -9.35 -10.07 13.06
CA PRO A 76 -8.61 -10.31 11.83
C PRO A 76 -9.47 -11.03 10.80
N LYS A 77 -9.37 -10.63 9.55
CA LYS A 77 -10.01 -11.30 8.41
C LYS A 77 -8.95 -11.89 7.51
N TYR A 78 -9.05 -13.19 7.26
CA TYR A 78 -8.15 -13.90 6.37
C TYR A 78 -8.87 -14.35 5.10
N LEU A 79 -8.16 -14.24 3.98
CA LEU A 79 -8.47 -14.90 2.73
C LEU A 79 -7.55 -16.12 2.62
N HIS A 80 -8.13 -17.32 2.62
CA HIS A 80 -7.37 -18.57 2.51
C HIS A 80 -7.26 -18.96 1.04
N THR A 81 -6.02 -19.23 0.59
CA THR A 81 -5.73 -19.73 -0.76
C THR A 81 -4.85 -20.99 -0.65
N ASP A 82 -4.75 -21.74 -1.74
CA ASP A 82 -3.88 -22.93 -1.80
C ASP A 82 -2.38 -22.59 -1.66
N ARG A 83 -2.01 -21.31 -1.82
CA ARG A 83 -0.63 -20.83 -1.77
C ARG A 83 -0.26 -20.17 -0.44
N GLY A 84 -1.25 -19.73 0.33
CA GLY A 84 -1.06 -19.08 1.63
C GLY A 84 -2.26 -18.23 2.05
N ASP A 85 -2.16 -17.69 3.26
CA ASP A 85 -3.21 -16.90 3.87
C ASP A 85 -2.88 -15.41 3.74
N PHE A 86 -3.85 -14.65 3.29
CA PHE A 86 -3.76 -13.19 3.19
C PHE A 86 -4.56 -12.54 4.31
N LEU A 87 -3.98 -11.54 4.96
CA LEU A 87 -4.62 -10.75 6.01
C LEU A 87 -5.17 -9.44 5.43
N LEU A 88 -6.47 -9.17 5.66
CA LEU A 88 -7.10 -7.92 5.25
C LEU A 88 -6.59 -6.73 6.08
N ASN A 89 -6.04 -5.75 5.41
CA ASN A 89 -5.84 -4.41 5.93
C ASN A 89 -7.06 -3.55 5.58
N ARG A 90 -7.96 -3.33 6.56
CA ARG A 90 -9.20 -2.58 6.34
C ARG A 90 -9.00 -1.08 6.15
N GLU A 91 -7.88 -0.55 6.65
CA GLU A 91 -7.56 0.87 6.53
C GLU A 91 -7.20 1.24 5.09
N TYR A 92 -6.40 0.39 4.46
CA TYR A 92 -5.89 0.62 3.11
C TYR A 92 -6.63 -0.17 2.02
N GLN A 93 -7.62 -1.00 2.41
CA GLN A 93 -8.48 -1.74 1.49
C GLN A 93 -7.71 -2.72 0.58
N TYR A 94 -6.80 -3.50 1.18
CA TYR A 94 -6.11 -4.58 0.49
C TYR A 94 -5.82 -5.76 1.43
N TYR A 95 -5.62 -6.93 0.85
CA TYR A 95 -5.10 -8.11 1.53
C TYR A 95 -3.61 -8.23 1.34
N THR A 96 -2.87 -8.64 2.38
CA THR A 96 -1.41 -8.86 2.30
C THR A 96 -1.04 -10.27 2.71
N ALA A 97 0.00 -10.81 2.06
CA ALA A 97 0.66 -12.03 2.46
C ALA A 97 2.16 -11.98 2.15
N ARG A 98 2.93 -12.81 2.86
CA ARG A 98 4.29 -13.15 2.47
C ARG A 98 4.35 -14.64 2.18
N ILE A 99 4.70 -15.01 0.95
CA ILE A 99 4.76 -16.39 0.48
C ILE A 99 6.16 -16.61 -0.10
N GLY A 100 6.97 -17.41 0.59
CA GLY A 100 8.40 -17.55 0.28
C GLY A 100 9.13 -16.22 0.45
N ASP A 101 9.84 -15.80 -0.57
CA ASP A 101 10.64 -14.57 -0.57
C ASP A 101 9.85 -13.32 -0.98
N TYR A 102 8.61 -13.50 -1.49
CA TYR A 102 7.82 -12.41 -2.06
C TYR A 102 6.75 -11.89 -1.12
N ALA A 103 6.53 -10.58 -1.12
CA ALA A 103 5.37 -9.95 -0.54
C ALA A 103 4.27 -9.79 -1.61
N PHE A 104 3.02 -9.93 -1.18
CA PHE A 104 1.86 -9.83 -2.07
C PHE A 104 0.81 -8.90 -1.48
N THR A 105 0.22 -8.11 -2.36
CA THR A 105 -0.92 -7.26 -2.05
C THR A 105 -2.04 -7.54 -3.05
N LEU A 106 -3.26 -7.76 -2.57
CA LEU A 106 -4.47 -7.93 -3.40
C LEU A 106 -5.44 -6.81 -3.07
N ASP A 107 -5.71 -5.93 -4.00
CA ASP A 107 -6.66 -4.84 -3.80
C ASP A 107 -8.08 -5.38 -3.58
N VAL A 108 -8.82 -4.72 -2.71
CA VAL A 108 -10.27 -4.97 -2.54
C VAL A 108 -11.01 -4.41 -3.75
N ASP A 109 -12.03 -5.15 -4.23
CA ASP A 109 -12.87 -4.78 -5.37
C ASP A 109 -13.56 -3.43 -5.09
N GLU A 110 -13.69 -2.59 -6.11
CA GLU A 110 -14.34 -1.29 -6.00
C GLU A 110 -15.79 -1.44 -5.47
N GLY A 111 -16.11 -0.65 -4.44
CA GLY A 111 -17.44 -0.68 -3.81
C GLY A 111 -17.66 -1.86 -2.85
N SER A 112 -16.64 -2.66 -2.58
CA SER A 112 -16.65 -3.71 -1.57
C SER A 112 -15.82 -3.30 -0.35
N ASP A 113 -16.14 -3.88 0.81
CA ASP A 113 -15.33 -3.71 2.03
C ASP A 113 -14.31 -4.85 2.21
N GLU A 114 -14.52 -6.01 1.57
CA GLU A 114 -13.72 -7.21 1.82
C GLU A 114 -13.55 -8.15 0.61
N SER A 115 -14.23 -7.93 -0.51
CA SER A 115 -14.08 -8.75 -1.71
C SER A 115 -12.84 -8.32 -2.52
N CYS A 116 -12.07 -9.28 -3.04
CA CYS A 116 -10.90 -9.04 -3.89
C CYS A 116 -10.87 -10.01 -5.07
N THR A 117 -12.02 -10.24 -5.70
CA THR A 117 -12.19 -11.28 -6.73
C THR A 117 -11.34 -11.03 -7.97
N VAL A 118 -11.19 -9.77 -8.39
CA VAL A 118 -10.41 -9.39 -9.58
C VAL A 118 -8.91 -9.58 -9.32
N ALA A 119 -8.40 -9.00 -8.21
CA ALA A 119 -7.00 -9.14 -7.82
C ALA A 119 -6.61 -10.60 -7.55
N LEU A 120 -7.50 -11.37 -6.90
CA LEU A 120 -7.28 -12.80 -6.65
C LEU A 120 -7.26 -13.61 -7.97
N ALA A 121 -8.10 -13.29 -8.92
CA ALA A 121 -8.07 -13.93 -10.24
C ALA A 121 -6.73 -13.66 -10.95
N ALA A 122 -6.25 -12.41 -10.94
CA ALA A 122 -4.94 -12.07 -11.50
C ALA A 122 -3.78 -12.80 -10.77
N PHE A 123 -3.80 -12.85 -9.43
CA PHE A 123 -2.82 -13.63 -8.64
C PHE A 123 -2.79 -15.11 -9.06
N ASN A 124 -3.94 -15.72 -9.31
CA ASN A 124 -4.05 -17.11 -9.69
C ASN A 124 -3.58 -17.40 -11.14
N THR A 125 -3.37 -16.39 -11.99
CA THR A 125 -2.81 -16.59 -13.34
C THR A 125 -1.31 -16.90 -13.33
N ILE A 126 -0.60 -16.59 -12.22
CA ILE A 126 0.84 -16.81 -12.13
C ILE A 126 1.11 -18.19 -11.51
N ASP A 127 1.36 -19.20 -12.34
CA ASP A 127 1.65 -20.56 -11.85
C ASP A 127 3.03 -20.68 -11.18
N ASN A 128 4.03 -19.92 -11.67
CA ASN A 128 5.41 -20.00 -11.21
C ASN A 128 6.01 -18.60 -11.05
N PHE A 129 6.12 -18.14 -9.80
CA PHE A 129 6.64 -16.80 -9.49
C PHE A 129 8.09 -16.60 -9.92
N LYS A 130 8.92 -17.63 -9.88
CA LYS A 130 10.32 -17.51 -10.32
C LYS A 130 10.44 -17.33 -11.83
N ALA A 131 9.64 -18.04 -12.61
CA ALA A 131 9.57 -17.84 -14.06
C ALA A 131 8.98 -16.47 -14.42
N PHE A 132 7.99 -16.03 -13.66
CA PHE A 132 7.41 -14.69 -13.78
C PHE A 132 8.46 -13.63 -13.49
N GLU A 133 9.17 -13.70 -12.35
CA GLU A 133 10.27 -12.81 -12.00
C GLU A 133 11.31 -12.69 -13.11
N GLN A 134 11.79 -13.83 -13.64
CA GLN A 134 12.77 -13.83 -14.72
C GLN A 134 12.25 -13.11 -15.99
N ARG A 135 10.99 -13.31 -16.34
CA ARG A 135 10.37 -12.63 -17.48
C ARG A 135 10.30 -11.12 -17.27
N ILE A 136 9.86 -10.69 -16.08
CA ILE A 136 9.70 -9.26 -15.78
C ILE A 136 11.06 -8.58 -15.58
N SER A 137 12.04 -9.22 -14.93
CA SER A 137 13.40 -8.65 -14.81
C SER A 137 14.08 -8.48 -16.18
N THR A 138 13.84 -9.39 -17.13
CA THR A 138 14.30 -9.23 -18.51
C THR A 138 13.66 -8.02 -19.17
N TYR A 139 12.35 -7.87 -19.07
CA TYR A 139 11.62 -6.71 -19.60
C TYR A 139 12.12 -5.39 -19.02
N ILE A 140 12.26 -5.31 -17.68
CA ILE A 140 12.81 -4.14 -16.99
C ILE A 140 14.21 -3.80 -17.53
N SER A 141 15.07 -4.81 -17.61
CA SER A 141 16.46 -4.60 -18.01
C SER A 141 16.60 -4.15 -19.47
N GLU A 142 15.69 -4.55 -20.36
CA GLU A 142 15.64 -4.07 -21.74
C GLU A 142 15.09 -2.63 -21.80
N THR A 143 14.06 -2.34 -21.01
CA THR A 143 13.37 -1.03 -21.01
C THR A 143 14.22 0.08 -20.40
N LEU A 144 14.88 -0.21 -19.27
CA LEU A 144 15.63 0.78 -18.47
C LEU A 144 17.14 0.74 -18.68
N LEU A 145 17.69 -0.07 -19.61
CA LEU A 145 19.13 -0.24 -19.79
C LEU A 145 19.89 1.08 -20.03
N GLU A 146 19.38 1.94 -20.90
CA GLU A 146 20.00 3.23 -21.20
C GLU A 146 20.01 4.12 -19.96
N LEU A 147 18.88 4.15 -19.22
CA LEU A 147 18.76 4.91 -17.98
C LEU A 147 19.72 4.37 -16.91
N ALA A 148 19.78 3.05 -16.74
CA ALA A 148 20.70 2.40 -15.80
C ALA A 148 22.17 2.76 -16.07
N ASN A 149 22.59 2.68 -17.32
CA ASN A 149 23.93 3.06 -17.71
C ASN A 149 24.21 4.56 -17.51
N TYR A 150 23.23 5.41 -17.74
CA TYR A 150 23.34 6.85 -17.44
C TYR A 150 23.54 7.13 -15.95
N TRP A 151 22.84 6.40 -15.06
CA TRP A 151 22.97 6.59 -13.61
C TRP A 151 24.27 5.96 -13.04
N LEU A 152 24.77 4.91 -13.68
CA LEU A 152 26.03 4.25 -13.33
C LEU A 152 27.26 4.93 -13.97
N ASP A 153 27.06 6.00 -14.78
CA ASP A 153 28.13 6.67 -15.53
C ASP A 153 29.16 7.28 -14.56
N ASN A 154 30.15 6.47 -14.24
CA ASN A 154 31.40 6.88 -13.65
C ASN A 154 32.48 6.62 -14.70
N ASP A 155 33.31 7.62 -14.99
CA ASP A 155 34.36 7.63 -16.01
C ASP A 155 35.28 6.38 -16.05
N ASP A 156 35.18 5.51 -15.03
CA ASP A 156 36.02 4.34 -14.82
C ASP A 156 35.30 2.97 -14.93
N GLN A 157 34.00 2.91 -15.26
CA GLN A 157 33.26 1.65 -15.35
C GLN A 157 32.68 1.41 -16.75
N ASP A 158 32.88 0.16 -17.24
CA ASP A 158 32.22 -0.27 -18.47
C ASP A 158 30.68 -0.33 -18.29
N PRO A 159 29.91 0.05 -19.31
CA PRO A 159 28.44 -0.06 -19.28
C PRO A 159 28.00 -1.49 -18.99
N ILE A 160 26.96 -1.62 -18.15
CA ILE A 160 26.36 -2.95 -17.88
C ILE A 160 25.51 -3.38 -19.08
N THR A 161 25.40 -4.71 -19.24
CA THR A 161 24.51 -5.32 -20.22
C THR A 161 23.13 -5.61 -19.61
N SER A 162 22.10 -5.80 -20.44
CA SER A 162 20.77 -6.20 -20.01
C SER A 162 20.82 -7.48 -19.14
N ASP A 163 21.62 -8.48 -19.52
CA ASP A 163 21.77 -9.71 -18.73
C ASP A 163 22.38 -9.47 -17.33
N VAL A 164 23.29 -8.52 -17.20
CA VAL A 164 23.89 -8.15 -15.92
C VAL A 164 22.86 -7.38 -15.09
N PHE A 165 22.16 -6.43 -15.69
CA PHE A 165 21.13 -5.66 -15.03
C PHE A 165 20.00 -6.57 -14.50
N ALA A 166 19.45 -7.46 -15.36
CA ALA A 166 18.38 -8.38 -14.95
C ALA A 166 18.75 -9.30 -13.77
N LYS A 167 20.04 -9.61 -13.59
CA LYS A 167 20.53 -10.45 -12.48
C LYS A 167 20.78 -9.68 -11.18
N ARG A 168 20.95 -8.38 -11.27
CA ARG A 168 21.19 -7.52 -10.10
C ARG A 168 19.91 -7.16 -9.37
N ILE A 169 18.84 -6.88 -10.11
CA ILE A 169 17.56 -6.49 -9.53
C ILE A 169 16.85 -7.69 -8.89
N THR A 170 16.15 -7.44 -7.78
CA THR A 170 15.47 -8.49 -7.01
C THR A 170 14.01 -8.13 -6.82
N MET A 171 13.10 -9.02 -7.22
CA MET A 171 11.67 -8.85 -7.01
C MET A 171 11.33 -8.96 -5.51
N GLY A 172 10.69 -7.92 -4.95
CA GLY A 172 10.30 -7.84 -3.55
C GLY A 172 8.81 -7.99 -3.31
N GLU A 173 8.00 -7.24 -4.08
CA GLU A 173 6.54 -7.18 -3.88
C GLU A 173 5.80 -7.22 -5.22
N LEU A 174 4.61 -7.84 -5.18
CA LEU A 174 3.63 -7.84 -6.27
C LEU A 174 2.30 -7.32 -5.74
N ALA A 175 1.80 -6.25 -6.35
CA ALA A 175 0.51 -5.67 -6.04
C ALA A 175 -0.48 -5.96 -7.19
N PHE A 176 -1.50 -6.75 -6.89
CA PHE A 176 -2.58 -7.09 -7.82
C PHE A 176 -3.72 -6.10 -7.62
N ARG A 177 -4.03 -5.36 -8.67
CA ARG A 177 -4.98 -4.25 -8.63
C ARG A 177 -6.42 -4.72 -8.88
N ASN A 178 -7.38 -3.90 -8.47
CA ASN A 178 -8.80 -4.19 -8.63
C ASN A 178 -9.31 -4.09 -10.08
N ASP A 179 -8.48 -3.67 -11.03
CA ASP A 179 -8.72 -3.73 -12.48
C ASP A 179 -8.06 -4.94 -13.17
N GLY A 180 -7.35 -5.77 -12.40
CA GLY A 180 -6.64 -6.96 -12.85
C GLY A 180 -5.20 -6.71 -13.29
N SER A 181 -4.74 -5.46 -13.31
CA SER A 181 -3.33 -5.14 -13.56
C SER A 181 -2.44 -5.54 -12.38
N ILE A 182 -1.13 -5.61 -12.63
CA ILE A 182 -0.13 -6.00 -11.62
C ILE A 182 0.98 -4.95 -11.62
N GLU A 183 1.33 -4.45 -10.45
CA GLU A 183 2.57 -3.71 -10.26
C GLU A 183 3.58 -4.58 -9.52
N VAL A 184 4.79 -4.61 -10.03
CA VAL A 184 5.87 -5.42 -9.46
C VAL A 184 7.01 -4.51 -9.06
N TYR A 185 7.38 -4.58 -7.78
CA TYR A 185 8.40 -3.75 -7.18
C TYR A 185 9.70 -4.50 -7.03
N TYR A 186 10.79 -3.91 -7.53
CA TYR A 186 12.14 -4.47 -7.47
C TYR A 186 13.08 -3.57 -6.68
N ASP A 187 13.95 -4.20 -5.91
CA ASP A 187 15.15 -3.58 -5.39
C ASP A 187 16.15 -3.38 -6.54
N ASP A 188 16.76 -2.21 -6.62
CA ASP A 188 17.59 -1.77 -7.74
C ASP A 188 19.09 -2.13 -7.61
N ASP A 189 19.51 -2.75 -6.49
CA ASP A 189 20.92 -3.03 -6.17
C ASP A 189 21.82 -1.80 -6.36
N ASP A 190 21.35 -0.63 -5.87
CA ASP A 190 22.03 0.68 -5.98
C ASP A 190 22.31 1.15 -7.43
N ILE A 191 21.66 0.59 -8.44
CA ILE A 191 21.77 1.05 -9.83
C ILE A 191 21.19 2.45 -9.97
N PHE A 192 20.08 2.72 -9.30
CA PHE A 192 19.40 4.00 -9.24
C PHE A 192 19.48 4.63 -7.85
N TRP A 193 20.57 4.35 -7.11
CA TRP A 193 20.86 4.95 -5.80
C TRP A 193 19.81 4.66 -4.73
N GLY A 194 19.27 3.46 -4.75
CA GLY A 194 18.27 2.99 -3.79
C GLY A 194 16.84 3.41 -4.12
N HIS A 195 16.56 3.81 -5.36
CA HIS A 195 15.19 3.97 -5.85
C HIS A 195 14.57 2.59 -6.10
N CYS A 196 13.25 2.52 -5.96
CA CYS A 196 12.50 1.32 -6.31
C CYS A 196 12.23 1.29 -7.82
N ILE A 197 12.40 0.13 -8.47
CA ILE A 197 11.94 -0.08 -9.84
C ILE A 197 10.52 -0.63 -9.79
N ILE A 198 9.62 -0.09 -10.60
CA ILE A 198 8.23 -0.54 -10.71
C ILE A 198 7.98 -1.00 -12.15
N ALA A 199 7.56 -2.25 -12.33
CA ALA A 199 7.06 -2.74 -13.61
C ALA A 199 5.54 -2.80 -13.59
N HIS A 200 4.91 -2.32 -14.65
CA HIS A 200 3.47 -2.34 -14.85
C HIS A 200 3.09 -3.43 -15.86
N ILE A 201 2.16 -4.29 -15.47
CA ILE A 201 1.69 -5.42 -16.24
C ILE A 201 0.17 -5.27 -16.39
N ASP A 202 -0.32 -5.31 -17.62
CA ASP A 202 -1.75 -5.26 -17.92
C ASP A 202 -2.50 -6.50 -17.42
N ALA A 203 -3.82 -6.42 -17.36
CA ALA A 203 -4.70 -7.50 -16.91
C ALA A 203 -4.59 -8.79 -17.76
N ASP A 204 -4.08 -8.72 -18.98
CA ASP A 204 -3.77 -9.88 -19.83
C ASP A 204 -2.40 -10.50 -19.53
N GLY A 205 -1.65 -9.94 -18.59
CA GLY A 205 -0.32 -10.38 -18.18
C GLY A 205 0.83 -9.84 -19.03
N THR A 206 0.58 -8.87 -19.94
CA THR A 206 1.61 -8.25 -20.77
C THR A 206 2.31 -7.13 -20.00
N PRO A 207 3.66 -7.14 -19.86
CA PRO A 207 4.39 -5.98 -19.38
C PRO A 207 4.25 -4.80 -20.35
N VAL A 208 3.87 -3.64 -19.83
CA VAL A 208 3.59 -2.45 -20.66
C VAL A 208 4.50 -1.28 -20.36
N ASP A 209 5.03 -1.19 -19.13
CA ASP A 209 5.91 -0.11 -18.72
C ASP A 209 6.83 -0.54 -17.57
N ALA A 210 7.96 0.17 -17.42
CA ALA A 210 8.82 0.10 -16.26
C ALA A 210 9.38 1.49 -15.95
N ASP A 211 9.37 1.86 -14.66
CA ASP A 211 9.80 3.18 -14.20
C ASP A 211 10.56 3.05 -12.87
N ILE A 212 11.17 4.15 -12.43
CA ILE A 212 11.84 4.26 -11.12
C ILE A 212 11.07 5.23 -10.24
N ALA A 213 10.94 4.90 -8.96
CA ALA A 213 10.27 5.72 -7.96
C ALA A 213 11.13 5.86 -6.69
N GLY A 214 11.18 7.09 -6.13
CA GLY A 214 11.91 7.40 -4.90
C GLY A 214 12.09 8.88 -4.67
#